data_688c979a95f29b04a2588e02337fb7b3
#
_entry.id   688c979a95f29b04a2588e02337fb7b3
#
_cell.length_a   1.000
_cell.length_b   1.000
_cell.length_c   1.000
_cell.angle_alpha   90.00
_cell.angle_beta   90.00
_cell.angle_gamma   90.00
#
_symmetry.space_group_name_H-M   'P 1'
#
loop_
_entity.id
_entity.type
_entity.pdbx_description
1 polymer ?
#
loop_
_entity_poly.entity_id
_entity_poly.type
_entity_poly.pdbx_seq_one_letter_code
_entity_poly.pdbx_strand_id
1 'polypeptide(L)' 'DASSCGARVTVGEPYLVPHEFSFVAPGAPERQARKIWIRQNEMGLQFLS' A
#
# COMPACT_ATOMS: atom_id res chain seq x y z
N ASP A 1 -4.42 4.02 8.38
CA ASP A 1 -5.66 3.28 8.37
C ASP A 1 -5.45 1.95 7.65
N ALA A 2 -5.57 0.84 8.36
CA ALA A 2 -5.29 -0.47 7.81
C ALA A 2 -6.28 -1.50 8.32
N SER A 3 -6.52 -2.52 7.49
CA SER A 3 -7.37 -3.63 7.83
C SER A 3 -6.70 -4.92 7.36
N SER A 4 -7.39 -6.07 7.53
CA SER A 4 -6.84 -7.34 7.10
C SER A 4 -6.74 -7.43 5.57
N CYS A 5 -7.48 -6.62 4.82
CA CYS A 5 -7.49 -6.71 3.36
C CYS A 5 -6.94 -5.46 2.67
N GLY A 6 -6.67 -4.37 3.39
CA GLY A 6 -6.16 -3.18 2.74
C GLY A 6 -5.64 -2.16 3.73
N ALA A 7 -5.08 -1.08 3.17
CA ALA A 7 -4.55 0.01 3.98
C ALA A 7 -4.56 1.29 3.18
N ARG A 8 -4.55 2.41 3.89
CA ARG A 8 -4.35 3.72 3.31
C ARG A 8 -3.05 4.27 3.87
N VAL A 9 -2.14 4.67 3.00
CA VAL A 9 -0.81 5.13 3.41
C VAL A 9 -0.50 6.47 2.79
N THR A 10 0.33 7.24 3.49
CA THR A 10 0.86 8.50 2.98
C THR A 10 2.28 8.25 2.46
N VAL A 11 2.51 8.63 1.21
CA VAL A 11 3.84 8.51 0.60
C VAL A 11 4.15 9.80 -0.14
N GLY A 12 5.43 10.11 -0.28
CA GLY A 12 5.83 11.35 -0.92
C GLY A 12 5.41 11.42 -2.38
N GLU A 13 5.59 10.32 -3.10
CA GLU A 13 5.33 10.27 -4.54
C GLU A 13 4.65 8.95 -4.88
N PRO A 14 3.34 8.84 -4.60
CA PRO A 14 2.65 7.55 -4.80
C PRO A 14 2.61 7.08 -6.25
N TYR A 15 2.68 8.01 -7.21
CA TYR A 15 2.67 7.63 -8.61
C TYR A 15 3.96 6.92 -9.05
N LEU A 16 5.02 6.98 -8.25
CA LEU A 16 6.25 6.26 -8.52
C LEU A 16 6.22 4.83 -7.97
N VAL A 17 5.24 4.51 -7.15
CA VAL A 17 5.10 3.16 -6.60
C VAL A 17 4.53 2.25 -7.68
N PRO A 18 5.12 1.06 -7.91
CA PRO A 18 4.56 0.14 -8.91
C PRO A 18 3.14 -0.25 -8.58
N HIS A 19 2.40 -0.71 -9.59
CA HIS A 19 1.01 -1.12 -9.41
C HIS A 19 0.89 -2.27 -8.40
N GLU A 20 1.83 -3.21 -8.45
CA GLU A 20 1.92 -4.29 -7.47
C GLU A 20 3.30 -4.23 -6.82
N PHE A 21 3.34 -4.45 -5.52
CA PHE A 21 4.59 -4.29 -4.77
C PHE A 21 4.51 -5.05 -3.45
N SER A 22 5.67 -5.22 -2.82
CA SER A 22 5.74 -5.80 -1.48
C SER A 22 5.56 -4.71 -0.45
N PHE A 23 4.67 -4.94 0.49
CA PHE A 23 4.41 -4.01 1.59
C PHE A 23 5.01 -4.57 2.87
N VAL A 24 5.89 -3.79 3.50
CA VAL A 24 6.58 -4.18 4.73
C VAL A 24 6.28 -3.14 5.78
N ALA A 25 5.69 -3.55 6.89
CA ALA A 25 5.43 -2.69 8.03
C ALA A 25 6.24 -3.20 9.22
N PRO A 26 6.68 -2.29 10.12
CA PRO A 26 7.44 -2.72 11.31
C PRO A 26 6.63 -3.72 12.15
N GLY A 27 7.27 -4.83 12.50
CA GLY A 27 6.63 -5.84 13.34
C GLY A 27 5.66 -6.74 12.63
N ALA A 28 5.56 -6.67 11.30
CA ALA A 28 4.61 -7.47 10.53
C ALA A 28 5.35 -8.19 9.39
N PRO A 29 4.83 -9.35 8.94
CA PRO A 29 5.43 -10.02 7.80
C PRO A 29 5.20 -9.25 6.51
N GLU A 30 6.09 -9.47 5.54
CA GLU A 30 5.96 -8.90 4.22
C GLU A 30 4.70 -9.44 3.54
N ARG A 31 3.97 -8.55 2.85
CA ARG A 31 2.76 -8.92 2.16
C ARG A 31 2.79 -8.35 0.74
N GLN A 32 2.21 -9.07 -0.19
CA GLN A 32 2.03 -8.57 -1.53
C GLN A 32 0.81 -7.64 -1.56
N ALA A 33 0.94 -6.52 -2.24
CA ALA A 33 -0.10 -5.51 -2.26
C ALA A 33 -0.27 -4.95 -3.67
N ARG A 34 -1.46 -4.44 -3.93
CA ARG A 34 -1.81 -3.80 -5.20
C ARG A 34 -2.29 -2.38 -4.91
N LYS A 35 -1.76 -1.43 -5.66
CA LYS A 35 -2.20 -0.04 -5.56
C LYS A 35 -3.57 0.10 -6.23
N ILE A 36 -4.54 0.65 -5.51
CA ILE A 36 -5.92 0.74 -5.99
C ILE A 36 -6.25 2.16 -6.43
N TRP A 37 -5.79 3.15 -5.67
CA TRP A 37 -6.04 4.54 -6.00
C TRP A 37 -4.91 5.41 -5.46
N ILE A 38 -4.77 6.59 -6.08
CA ILE A 38 -3.81 7.61 -5.66
C ILE A 38 -4.57 8.91 -5.50
N ARG A 39 -4.22 9.67 -4.47
CA ARG A 39 -4.80 10.99 -4.24
C ARG A 39 -3.75 11.86 -3.56
N GLN A 40 -3.19 12.81 -4.31
CA GLN A 40 -2.12 13.67 -3.82
C GLN A 40 -0.95 12.81 -3.31
N ASN A 41 -0.67 12.84 -2.02
CA ASN A 41 0.40 12.05 -1.43
C ASN A 41 -0.13 10.88 -0.60
N GLU A 42 -1.37 10.45 -0.89
CA GLU A 42 -1.96 9.28 -0.27
C GLU A 42 -2.24 8.22 -1.32
N MET A 43 -2.20 6.97 -0.91
CA MET A 43 -2.63 5.90 -1.80
C MET A 43 -3.32 4.82 -0.99
N GLY A 44 -4.29 4.18 -1.65
CA GLY A 44 -4.95 3.01 -1.12
C GLY A 44 -4.36 1.77 -1.72
N LEU A 45 -4.21 0.74 -0.91
CA LEU A 45 -3.69 -0.54 -1.38
C LEU A 45 -4.54 -1.68 -0.88
N GLN A 46 -4.51 -2.78 -1.61
CA GLN A 46 -5.20 -4.00 -1.27
C GLN A 46 -4.16 -5.09 -1.10
N PHE A 47 -4.23 -5.84 -0.01
CA PHE A 47 -3.33 -6.96 0.20
C PHE A 47 -3.79 -8.15 -0.65
N LEU A 48 -2.83 -8.77 -1.33
CA LEU A 48 -3.09 -9.91 -2.20
C LEU A 48 -2.82 -11.23 -1.51
N SER A 49 -2.17 -11.19 -0.36
CA SER A 49 -1.84 -12.41 0.37
C SER A 49 -2.07 -12.26 1.85
#